data_de93b1243b2cb25293dc21ca4c606921
#
_entry.id   de93b1243b2cb25293dc21ca4c606921
#
_cell.length_a   1.000
_cell.length_b   1.000
_cell.length_c   1.000
_cell.angle_alpha   90.00
_cell.angle_beta   90.00
_cell.angle_gamma   90.00
#
_symmetry.space_group_name_H-M   'P 1'
#
loop_
_entity.id
_entity.type
_entity.pdbx_description
1 polymer ?
#
loop_
_entity_poly.entity_id
_entity_poly.type
_entity_poly.pdbx_seq_one_letter_code
_entity_poly.pdbx_strand_id
1 'polypeptide(L)'
;MGKRKFAIDLGNEKIEVEGHQHKNVAIKYLMKRRRSLLMTKDKEKVEKLFEAVPKTISIVGGHLIKSYKINWEREGTTEFEGSRFVFTLTDLPDKPVQIVAN
;
A
#
# COMPACT_ATOMS: atom_id res chain seq x y z
N MET A 1 6.98 24.22 1.03
CA MET A 1 7.04 23.44 -0.20
C MET A 1 5.73 22.69 -0.40
N GLY A 2 5.19 22.77 -1.59
CA GLY A 2 3.89 22.16 -1.88
C GLY A 2 3.96 20.66 -2.04
N LYS A 3 2.84 20.03 -1.78
CA LYS A 3 2.66 18.60 -2.07
C LYS A 3 2.60 18.40 -3.58
N ARG A 4 3.11 17.28 -4.03
CA ARG A 4 3.05 16.88 -5.44
C ARG A 4 1.96 15.84 -5.63
N LYS A 5 1.51 15.71 -6.87
CA LYS A 5 0.51 14.70 -7.22
C LYS A 5 1.18 13.38 -7.52
N PHE A 6 0.63 12.31 -6.95
CA PHE A 6 1.05 10.94 -7.18
C PHE A 6 -0.16 10.09 -7.55
N ALA A 7 0.10 8.99 -8.22
CA ALA A 7 -0.92 7.97 -8.46
C ALA A 7 -0.45 6.67 -7.82
N ILE A 8 -1.35 6.04 -7.10
CA ILE A 8 -1.11 4.72 -6.52
C ILE A 8 -1.70 3.71 -7.48
N ASP A 9 -0.86 2.84 -8.02
CA ASP A 9 -1.27 1.80 -8.96
C ASP A 9 -1.20 0.44 -8.26
N LEU A 10 -2.36 -0.19 -8.10
CA LEU A 10 -2.48 -1.51 -7.47
C LEU A 10 -2.71 -2.62 -8.48
N GLY A 11 -2.61 -2.29 -9.77
CA GLY A 11 -2.86 -3.23 -10.86
C GLY A 11 -4.28 -3.17 -11.38
N ASN A 12 -5.25 -3.32 -10.50
CA ASN A 12 -6.68 -3.26 -10.85
C ASN A 12 -7.31 -1.91 -10.56
N GLU A 13 -6.59 -1.02 -9.90
CA GLU A 13 -7.11 0.26 -9.43
C GLU A 13 -5.99 1.29 -9.42
N LYS A 14 -6.33 2.54 -9.76
CA LYS A 14 -5.44 3.68 -9.64
C LYS A 14 -6.09 4.74 -8.78
N ILE A 15 -5.34 5.27 -7.83
CA ILE A 15 -5.84 6.28 -6.90
C ILE A 15 -4.93 7.49 -6.98
N GLU A 16 -5.49 8.67 -7.22
CA GLU A 16 -4.74 9.92 -7.20
C GLU A 16 -4.65 10.44 -5.77
N VAL A 17 -3.45 10.81 -5.36
CA VAL A 17 -3.19 11.35 -4.02
C VAL A 17 -2.16 12.45 -4.10
N GLU A 18 -2.04 13.24 -3.04
CA GLU A 18 -0.99 14.22 -2.89
C GLU A 18 0.01 13.75 -1.82
N GLY A 19 1.26 14.08 -2.01
CA GLY A 19 2.31 13.70 -1.08
C GLY A 19 3.64 14.36 -1.41
N HIS A 20 4.67 13.98 -0.68
CA HIS A 20 6.01 14.56 -0.84
C HIS A 20 6.98 13.61 -1.53
N GLN A 21 6.91 12.34 -1.24
CA GLN A 21 7.81 11.31 -1.77
C GLN A 21 7.04 10.03 -2.07
N HIS A 22 7.54 9.27 -3.04
CA HIS A 22 6.93 8.02 -3.46
C HIS A 22 6.72 7.05 -2.30
N LYS A 23 7.77 6.80 -1.53
CA LYS A 23 7.69 5.83 -0.42
C LYS A 23 6.70 6.26 0.66
N ASN A 24 6.67 7.56 0.98
CA ASN A 24 5.74 8.08 1.97
C ASN A 24 4.28 7.92 1.53
N VAL A 25 4.02 8.11 0.25
CA VAL A 25 2.68 7.88 -0.31
C VAL A 25 2.27 6.42 -0.15
N ALA A 26 3.17 5.50 -0.45
CA ALA A 26 2.92 4.06 -0.29
C ALA A 26 2.64 3.70 1.17
N ILE A 27 3.49 4.15 2.08
CA ILE A 27 3.34 3.87 3.51
C ILE A 27 2.01 4.41 4.04
N LYS A 28 1.67 5.64 3.69
CA LYS A 28 0.43 6.27 4.14
C LYS A 28 -0.80 5.50 3.68
N TYR A 29 -0.81 5.04 2.44
CA TYR A 29 -1.89 4.23 1.91
C TYR A 29 -2.01 2.89 2.65
N LEU A 30 -0.89 2.22 2.87
CA LEU A 30 -0.86 0.93 3.55
C LEU A 30 -1.24 1.04 5.03
N MET A 31 -0.91 2.14 5.67
CA MET A 31 -1.35 2.39 7.04
C MET A 31 -2.86 2.54 7.14
N LYS A 32 -3.51 3.12 6.14
CA LYS A 32 -4.97 3.18 6.09
C LYS A 32 -5.58 1.78 5.95
N ARG A 33 -4.97 0.93 5.12
CA ARG A 33 -5.40 -0.47 4.98
C ARG A 33 -5.24 -1.24 6.30
N ARG A 34 -4.10 -1.05 6.95
CA ARG A 34 -3.83 -1.66 8.24
C ARG A 34 -4.86 -1.21 9.30
N ARG A 35 -5.19 0.07 9.31
CA ARG A 35 -6.21 0.60 10.23
C ARG A 35 -7.57 -0.06 9.99
N SER A 36 -7.96 -0.25 8.74
CA SER A 36 -9.21 -0.93 8.41
C SER A 36 -9.23 -2.36 8.96
N LEU A 37 -8.11 -3.09 8.87
CA LEU A 37 -8.00 -4.41 9.44
C LEU A 37 -8.15 -4.40 10.96
N LEU A 38 -7.51 -3.45 11.64
CA LEU A 38 -7.54 -3.35 13.10
C LEU A 38 -8.91 -2.93 13.63
N MET A 39 -9.66 -2.14 12.87
CA MET A 39 -10.97 -1.65 13.28
C MET A 39 -12.10 -2.62 12.99
N THR A 40 -11.86 -3.64 12.19
CA THR A 40 -12.88 -4.62 11.86
C THR A 40 -12.97 -5.67 12.97
N LYS A 41 -14.15 -5.80 13.57
CA LYS A 41 -14.37 -6.72 14.70
C LYS A 41 -14.81 -8.12 14.29
N ASP A 42 -15.28 -8.28 13.07
CA ASP A 42 -15.77 -9.55 12.55
C ASP A 42 -14.60 -10.37 12.00
N LYS A 43 -14.36 -11.54 12.57
CA LYS A 43 -13.24 -12.41 12.18
C LYS A 43 -13.28 -12.81 10.71
N GLU A 44 -14.45 -13.10 10.17
CA GLU A 44 -14.57 -13.49 8.76
C GLU A 44 -14.24 -12.33 7.83
N LYS A 45 -14.68 -11.12 8.18
CA LYS A 45 -14.36 -9.92 7.40
C LYS A 45 -12.89 -9.59 7.46
N VAL A 46 -12.26 -9.76 8.63
CA VAL A 46 -10.81 -9.52 8.78
C VAL A 46 -10.04 -10.48 7.88
N GLU A 47 -10.39 -11.76 7.86
CA GLU A 47 -9.73 -12.73 7.00
C GLU A 47 -9.85 -12.37 5.51
N LYS A 48 -11.05 -11.98 5.09
CA LYS A 48 -11.26 -11.54 3.70
C LYS A 48 -10.48 -10.29 3.36
N LEU A 49 -10.45 -9.31 4.26
CA LEU A 49 -9.68 -8.09 4.06
C LEU A 49 -8.18 -8.36 4.03
N PHE A 50 -7.71 -9.25 4.88
CA PHE A 50 -6.30 -9.63 4.92
C PHE A 50 -5.87 -10.37 3.64
N GLU A 51 -6.72 -11.23 3.11
CA GLU A 51 -6.47 -11.90 1.84
C GLU A 51 -6.46 -10.92 0.66
N ALA A 52 -7.24 -9.84 0.78
CA ALA A 52 -7.39 -8.85 -0.28
C ALA A 52 -6.35 -7.71 -0.21
N VAL A 53 -5.45 -7.70 0.80
CA VAL A 53 -4.43 -6.67 0.87
C VAL A 53 -3.48 -6.78 -0.32
N PRO A 54 -3.03 -5.65 -0.87
CA PRO A 54 -2.12 -5.69 -2.01
C PRO A 54 -0.77 -6.26 -1.59
N LYS A 55 -0.17 -7.07 -2.46
CA LYS A 55 1.16 -7.64 -2.25
C LYS A 55 2.25 -6.84 -2.95
N THR A 56 1.85 -6.02 -3.89
CA THR A 56 2.75 -5.08 -4.58
C THR A 56 2.03 -3.75 -4.73
N ILE A 57 2.80 -2.69 -4.75
CA ILE A 57 2.26 -1.34 -4.92
C ILE A 57 3.23 -0.54 -5.79
N SER A 58 2.72 0.20 -6.74
CA SER A 58 3.51 1.10 -7.57
C SER A 58 3.05 2.52 -7.36
N ILE A 59 3.99 3.42 -7.19
CA ILE A 59 3.71 4.84 -6.99
C ILE A 59 4.27 5.61 -8.18
N VAL A 60 3.37 6.23 -8.93
CA VAL A 60 3.72 7.06 -10.08
C VAL A 60 3.80 8.50 -9.64
N GLY A 61 4.94 9.14 -9.82
CA GLY A 61 5.12 10.53 -9.50
C GLY A 61 6.16 11.16 -10.43
N GLY A 62 5.81 12.25 -11.09
CA GLY A 62 6.68 12.87 -12.07
C GLY A 62 6.99 11.91 -13.21
N HIS A 63 8.27 11.65 -13.45
CA HIS A 63 8.72 10.76 -14.52
C HIS A 63 9.18 9.39 -14.01
N LEU A 64 8.87 9.06 -12.76
CA LEU A 64 9.40 7.87 -12.11
C LEU A 64 8.26 7.05 -11.51
N ILE A 65 8.33 5.74 -11.72
CA ILE A 65 7.46 4.77 -11.05
C ILE A 65 8.33 3.98 -10.08
N LYS A 66 8.03 4.11 -8.80
CA LYS A 66 8.67 3.31 -7.77
C LYS A 66 7.73 2.22 -7.31
N SER A 67 8.21 1.00 -7.36
CA SER A 67 7.43 -0.17 -6.99
C SER A 67 8.00 -0.84 -5.76
N TYR A 68 7.13 -1.42 -4.96
CA TYR A 68 7.51 -2.08 -3.71
C TYR A 68 6.76 -3.40 -3.59
N LYS A 69 7.47 -4.41 -3.09
CA LYS A 69 6.83 -5.64 -2.65
C LYS A 69 6.43 -5.45 -1.19
N ILE A 70 5.21 -5.80 -0.87
CA ILE A 70 4.67 -5.63 0.48
C ILE A 70 4.64 -6.99 1.16
N ASN A 71 5.33 -7.09 2.29
CA ASN A 71 5.31 -8.28 3.12
C ASN A 71 4.43 -8.00 4.32
N TRP A 72 3.31 -8.67 4.40
CA TRP A 72 2.37 -8.56 5.50
C TRP A 72 2.61 -9.70 6.49
N GLU A 73 2.66 -9.36 7.75
CA GLU A 73 2.77 -10.32 8.83
C GLU A 73 1.63 -10.11 9.82
N ARG A 74 1.11 -11.21 10.31
CA ARG A 74 0.09 -11.20 11.34
C ARG A 74 0.71 -11.66 12.65
N GLU A 75 0.76 -10.76 13.62
CA GLU A 75 1.28 -11.05 14.94
C GLU A 75 0.13 -11.10 15.95
N GLY A 76 0.24 -12.02 16.91
CA GLY A 76 -0.76 -12.17 17.96
C GLY A 76 -1.94 -13.02 17.53
N THR A 77 -2.25 -14.00 18.33
CA THR A 77 -3.32 -14.97 18.05
C THR A 77 -4.31 -15.07 19.20
N THR A 78 -4.15 -14.28 20.25
CA THR A 78 -5.05 -14.39 21.40
C THR A 78 -6.30 -13.57 21.19
N GLU A 79 -7.42 -14.10 21.58
CA GLU A 79 -8.70 -13.42 21.49
C GLU A 79 -8.75 -12.11 22.28
N PHE A 80 -7.88 -11.96 23.27
CA PHE A 80 -7.85 -10.80 24.13
C PHE A 80 -7.00 -9.64 23.61
N GLU A 81 -5.96 -9.93 22.83
CA GLU A 81 -5.04 -8.90 22.37
C GLU A 81 -5.31 -8.45 20.93
N GLY A 82 -6.16 -9.19 20.23
CA GLY A 82 -6.40 -8.94 18.83
C GLY A 82 -5.18 -9.29 17.98
N SER A 83 -5.42 -9.36 16.69
CA SER A 83 -4.34 -9.60 15.74
C SER A 83 -3.63 -8.29 15.42
N ARG A 84 -2.32 -8.31 15.43
CA ARG A 84 -1.51 -7.21 14.92
C ARG A 84 -1.16 -7.49 13.48
N PHE A 85 -1.28 -6.48 12.66
CA PHE A 85 -0.87 -6.56 11.26
C PHE A 85 0.30 -5.62 11.06
N VAL A 86 1.39 -6.18 10.57
CA VAL A 86 2.61 -5.42 10.31
C VAL A 86 2.96 -5.60 8.84
N PHE A 87 3.43 -4.55 8.19
CA PHE A 87 3.90 -4.65 6.83
C PHE A 87 5.29 -4.07 6.71
N THR A 88 6.07 -4.65 5.81
CA THR A 88 7.37 -4.13 5.41
C THR A 88 7.41 -3.99 3.90
N LEU A 89 8.16 -3.01 3.43
CA LEU A 89 8.32 -2.75 2.00
C LEU A 89 9.71 -3.18 1.55
N THR A 90 9.75 -3.89 0.44
CA THR A 90 11.01 -4.23 -0.23
C THR A 90 11.03 -3.48 -1.55
N ASP A 91 12.09 -2.72 -1.78
CA ASP A 91 12.22 -1.95 -3.01
C ASP A 91 12.37 -2.88 -4.21
N LEU A 92 11.60 -2.61 -5.25
CA LEU A 92 11.74 -3.25 -6.55
C LEU A 92 12.45 -2.29 -7.50
N PRO A 93 12.99 -2.78 -8.63
CA PRO A 93 13.66 -1.90 -9.58
C PRO A 93 12.77 -0.76 -10.03
N ASP A 94 13.32 0.45 -10.03
CA ASP A 94 12.61 1.64 -10.51
C ASP A 94 12.35 1.55 -12.01
N LYS A 95 11.21 2.07 -12.43
CA LYS A 95 10.86 2.13 -13.85
C LYS A 95 10.55 3.56 -14.26
N PRO A 96 11.04 3.99 -15.43
CA PRO A 96 10.61 5.29 -15.95
C PRO A 96 9.15 5.21 -16.42
N VAL A 97 8.46 6.33 -16.33
CA VAL A 97 7.13 6.44 -16.94
C VAL A 97 7.32 6.36 -18.45
N GLN A 98 6.77 5.32 -19.06
CA GLN A 98 6.82 5.19 -20.50
C GLN A 98 5.78 6.09 -21.13
N ILE A 99 6.25 7.04 -21.91
CA ILE A 99 5.38 7.81 -22.79
C ILE A 99 5.23 6.98 -24.04
N VAL A 100 4.05 6.42 -24.24
CA VAL A 100 3.77 5.72 -25.48
C VAL A 100 3.58 6.79 -26.54
N ALA A 101 4.62 7.02 -27.31
CA ALA A 101 4.52 7.89 -28.47
C ALA A 101 3.87 7.08 -29.62
N ASN A 102 2.68 7.47 -29.94
CA ASN A 102 2.06 6.95 -31.15
C ASN A 102 2.33 7.92 -32.30
#